data_e96068bbd94ea7405879024492de479b
#
_entry.id   e96068bbd94ea7405879024492de479b
#
_cell.length_a   1.000
_cell.length_b   1.000
_cell.length_c   1.000
_cell.angle_alpha   90.00
_cell.angle_beta   90.00
_cell.angle_gamma   90.00
#
_symmetry.space_group_name_H-M   'P 1'
#
loop_
_entity.id
_entity.type
_entity.pdbx_description
1 polymer ?
#
loop_
_entity_poly.entity_id
_entity_poly.type
_entity_poly.pdbx_seq_one_letter_code
_entity_poly.pdbx_strand_id
1 'polypeptide(L)'
;VAKMTAFTYKDGQPTEIAVPAHLIEKAQEIREMTVEAAAEGSDELLEKYLEGEELSLEEIRQGLREGMITGRVCPIMCGSATSRIGLDQVLDRMIRYMPDAAKKVMTAESADTGEPVVVHVDKPLTAFVFKTLLDPFAGKQSFVRIFSGELKEGDKLFNVNQGTEEKWNKMVTLIGKQQIPVTAAKAGDIVVIPKLANAKTGDTLTAPDFKVKYDAIRFPQPLYTVAMEAVKKGEEEKLASAVLKVAEEDPTCVVVKNPEARQLQIDCMGEVHLEHILNKMDRKYGVQAKLVTPYIPYRETIKGSAETESKYKKQSGGHGQYGHVKIQVDPLYDGQEFA
;
A
#
# COMPACT_ATOMS: atom_id res chain seq x y z
N VAL A 1 -0.02 37.58 -0.06
CA VAL A 1 0.04 38.32 1.19
C VAL A 1 1.49 38.63 1.58
N ALA A 2 2.41 37.63 1.69
CA ALA A 2 3.81 37.90 2.08
C ALA A 2 4.48 39.01 1.25
N LYS A 3 4.17 39.11 -0.04
CA LYS A 3 4.68 40.09 -0.99
C LYS A 3 3.80 41.34 -1.10
N MET A 4 2.65 41.39 -0.41
CA MET A 4 1.64 42.46 -0.50
C MET A 4 1.23 42.80 -1.93
N THR A 5 0.93 41.78 -2.70
CA THR A 5 0.43 41.88 -4.08
C THR A 5 -0.86 41.12 -4.25
N ALA A 6 -1.71 41.55 -5.19
CA ALA A 6 -2.94 40.92 -5.58
C ALA A 6 -2.88 40.46 -7.04
N PHE A 7 -3.73 39.49 -7.39
CA PHE A 7 -3.83 39.01 -8.78
C PHE A 7 -5.25 39.11 -9.28
N THR A 8 -5.41 39.61 -10.48
CA THR A 8 -6.66 39.50 -11.26
C THR A 8 -6.50 38.45 -12.33
N TYR A 9 -7.59 37.79 -12.70
CA TYR A 9 -7.55 36.75 -13.71
C TYR A 9 -8.47 37.07 -14.86
N LYS A 10 -7.94 36.96 -16.09
CA LYS A 10 -8.70 37.03 -17.32
C LYS A 10 -8.41 35.77 -18.14
N ASP A 11 -9.44 34.96 -18.43
CA ASP A 11 -9.33 33.70 -19.18
C ASP A 11 -8.32 32.72 -18.54
N GLY A 12 -8.22 32.73 -17.21
CA GLY A 12 -7.28 31.89 -16.44
C GLY A 12 -5.84 32.39 -16.41
N GLN A 13 -5.55 33.56 -17.02
CA GLN A 13 -4.22 34.18 -16.99
C GLN A 13 -4.14 35.19 -15.84
N PRO A 14 -3.12 35.10 -14.97
CA PRO A 14 -2.92 36.01 -13.84
C PRO A 14 -2.32 37.34 -14.33
N THR A 15 -2.76 38.43 -13.70
CA THR A 15 -2.11 39.75 -13.85
C THR A 15 -1.90 40.29 -12.43
N GLU A 16 -0.64 40.58 -12.09
CA GLU A 16 -0.25 41.15 -10.79
C GLU A 16 -0.70 42.62 -10.71
N ILE A 17 -1.37 42.96 -9.59
CA ILE A 17 -1.84 44.32 -9.30
C ILE A 17 -1.50 44.71 -7.88
N ALA A 18 -1.56 45.98 -7.55
CA ALA A 18 -1.51 46.44 -6.14
C ALA A 18 -2.72 45.94 -5.39
N VAL A 19 -2.56 45.74 -4.08
CA VAL A 19 -3.69 45.34 -3.20
C VAL A 19 -4.74 46.45 -3.22
N PRO A 20 -6.01 46.14 -3.53
CA PRO A 20 -7.09 47.14 -3.53
C PRO A 20 -7.21 47.82 -2.18
N ALA A 21 -7.48 49.16 -2.14
CA ALA A 21 -7.48 49.98 -0.93
C ALA A 21 -8.35 49.41 0.18
N HIS A 22 -9.52 48.86 -0.15
CA HIS A 22 -10.46 48.28 0.87
C HIS A 22 -10.01 46.95 1.44
N LEU A 23 -8.92 46.32 0.91
CA LEU A 23 -8.35 45.06 1.39
C LEU A 23 -6.98 45.21 2.06
N ILE A 24 -6.40 46.45 2.08
CA ILE A 24 -5.04 46.67 2.61
C ILE A 24 -4.94 46.27 4.06
N GLU A 25 -5.85 46.74 4.91
CA GLU A 25 -5.85 46.46 6.35
C GLU A 25 -5.90 44.95 6.62
N LYS A 26 -6.83 44.28 5.97
CA LYS A 26 -6.94 42.80 6.10
C LYS A 26 -5.73 42.06 5.56
N ALA A 27 -5.12 42.56 4.48
CA ALA A 27 -3.91 41.95 3.92
C ALA A 27 -2.70 42.13 4.82
N GLN A 28 -2.62 43.26 5.56
CA GLN A 28 -1.60 43.49 6.57
C GLN A 28 -1.76 42.57 7.79
N GLU A 29 -2.97 42.43 8.31
CA GLU A 29 -3.28 41.49 9.40
C GLU A 29 -2.83 40.06 9.04
N ILE A 30 -3.20 39.56 7.84
CA ILE A 30 -2.82 38.22 7.40
C ILE A 30 -1.30 38.14 7.11
N ARG A 31 -0.66 39.24 6.69
CA ARG A 31 0.79 39.28 6.54
C ARG A 31 1.52 39.12 7.86
N GLU A 32 1.07 39.81 8.91
CA GLU A 32 1.63 39.69 10.27
C GLU A 32 1.53 38.26 10.76
N MET A 33 0.37 37.63 10.67
CA MET A 33 0.20 36.19 11.01
C MET A 33 1.11 35.27 10.17
N THR A 34 1.35 35.62 8.90
CA THR A 34 2.22 34.83 8.02
C THR A 34 3.69 34.99 8.40
N VAL A 35 4.11 36.17 8.83
CA VAL A 35 5.48 36.46 9.30
C VAL A 35 5.72 35.74 10.64
N GLU A 36 4.78 35.80 11.55
CA GLU A 36 4.84 35.08 12.83
C GLU A 36 4.96 33.57 12.63
N ALA A 37 4.10 32.99 11.80
CA ALA A 37 4.18 31.56 11.46
C ALA A 37 5.49 31.19 10.74
N ALA A 38 6.08 32.09 9.97
CA ALA A 38 7.38 31.88 9.34
C ALA A 38 8.52 31.93 10.38
N ALA A 39 8.44 32.85 11.34
CA ALA A 39 9.42 32.95 12.42
C ALA A 39 9.46 31.66 13.28
N GLU A 40 8.31 31.05 13.55
CA GLU A 40 8.22 29.78 14.26
C GLU A 40 8.83 28.58 13.47
N GLY A 41 9.16 28.76 12.20
CA GLY A 41 9.75 27.74 11.35
C GLY A 41 11.17 27.33 11.75
N SER A 42 11.96 28.27 12.31
CA SER A 42 13.32 27.98 12.82
C SER A 42 13.63 28.87 14.03
N ASP A 43 14.50 28.35 14.91
CA ASP A 43 14.89 29.06 16.15
C ASP A 43 15.60 30.39 15.82
N GLU A 44 16.43 30.45 14.79
CA GLU A 44 17.13 31.65 14.32
C GLU A 44 16.16 32.75 13.87
N LEU A 45 15.14 32.40 13.09
CA LEU A 45 14.13 33.35 12.63
C LEU A 45 13.22 33.82 13.75
N LEU A 46 12.96 32.95 14.74
CA LEU A 46 12.16 33.27 15.90
C LEU A 46 12.90 34.31 16.80
N GLU A 47 14.21 34.08 17.03
CA GLU A 47 15.03 35.03 17.81
C GLU A 47 15.05 36.43 17.16
N LYS A 48 15.32 36.48 15.85
CA LYS A 48 15.30 37.70 15.05
C LYS A 48 13.95 38.43 15.11
N TYR A 49 12.85 37.69 15.00
CA TYR A 49 11.49 38.26 15.13
C TYR A 49 11.19 38.82 16.52
N LEU A 50 11.62 38.11 17.57
CA LEU A 50 11.44 38.57 18.96
C LEU A 50 12.28 39.79 19.32
N GLU A 51 13.44 39.97 18.68
CA GLU A 51 14.27 41.17 18.77
C GLU A 51 13.68 42.38 18.03
N GLY A 52 12.57 42.19 17.32
CA GLY A 52 11.86 43.24 16.59
C GLY A 52 12.46 43.56 15.21
N GLU A 53 13.32 42.70 14.69
CA GLU A 53 13.86 42.84 13.34
C GLU A 53 12.85 42.39 12.27
N GLU A 54 12.81 43.11 11.15
CA GLU A 54 11.97 42.71 10.03
C GLU A 54 12.57 41.51 9.27
N LEU A 55 11.75 40.47 9.08
CA LEU A 55 12.12 39.35 8.24
C LEU A 55 12.00 39.71 6.76
N SER A 56 13.04 39.46 6.02
CA SER A 56 13.04 39.58 4.55
C SER A 56 12.09 38.58 3.89
N LEU A 57 11.69 38.82 2.66
CA LEU A 57 10.81 37.92 1.92
C LEU A 57 11.41 36.51 1.76
N GLU A 58 12.72 36.39 1.65
CA GLU A 58 13.40 35.09 1.55
C GLU A 58 13.41 34.36 2.89
N GLU A 59 13.62 35.05 4.00
CA GLU A 59 13.53 34.48 5.36
C GLU A 59 12.11 34.02 5.66
N ILE A 60 11.08 34.79 5.30
CA ILE A 60 9.67 34.38 5.42
C ILE A 60 9.42 33.10 4.61
N ARG A 61 9.96 32.99 3.40
CA ARG A 61 9.82 31.80 2.56
C ARG A 61 10.54 30.58 3.14
N GLN A 62 11.73 30.80 3.67
CA GLN A 62 12.52 29.75 4.32
C GLN A 62 11.79 29.24 5.57
N GLY A 63 11.36 30.11 6.47
CA GLY A 63 10.65 29.75 7.70
C GLY A 63 9.34 29.01 7.40
N LEU A 64 8.53 29.47 6.45
CA LEU A 64 7.34 28.77 6.00
C LEU A 64 7.67 27.37 5.47
N ARG A 65 8.75 27.20 4.69
CA ARG A 65 9.18 25.92 4.17
C ARG A 65 9.61 24.97 5.28
N GLU A 66 10.41 25.41 6.22
CA GLU A 66 10.86 24.61 7.37
C GLU A 66 9.70 24.22 8.28
N GLY A 67 8.80 25.17 8.55
CA GLY A 67 7.58 24.91 9.29
C GLY A 67 6.66 23.90 8.62
N MET A 68 6.56 23.90 7.29
CA MET A 68 5.80 22.90 6.52
C MET A 68 6.45 21.51 6.56
N ILE A 69 7.77 21.43 6.40
CA ILE A 69 8.50 20.16 6.45
C ILE A 69 8.37 19.49 7.82
N THR A 70 8.38 20.30 8.89
CA THR A 70 8.21 19.82 10.27
C THR A 70 6.75 19.63 10.68
N GLY A 71 5.79 20.05 9.83
CA GLY A 71 4.36 19.97 10.10
C GLY A 71 3.82 21.01 11.09
N ARG A 72 4.62 22.01 11.46
CA ARG A 72 4.20 23.13 12.35
C ARG A 72 3.32 24.12 11.61
N VAL A 73 3.56 24.35 10.32
CA VAL A 73 2.83 25.32 9.49
C VAL A 73 2.06 24.59 8.40
N CYS A 74 0.78 24.94 8.26
CA CYS A 74 -0.08 24.48 7.18
C CYS A 74 -0.55 25.67 6.33
N PRO A 75 -0.04 25.88 5.10
CA PRO A 75 -0.45 26.99 4.27
C PRO A 75 -1.85 26.76 3.71
N ILE A 76 -2.68 27.79 3.80
CA ILE A 76 -4.03 27.80 3.25
C ILE A 76 -4.03 28.64 1.98
N MET A 77 -4.51 28.08 0.89
CA MET A 77 -4.63 28.72 -0.41
C MET A 77 -6.06 28.62 -0.93
N CYS A 78 -6.51 29.68 -1.59
CA CYS A 78 -7.84 29.75 -2.17
C CYS A 78 -7.75 29.79 -3.71
N GLY A 79 -8.68 29.13 -4.37
CA GLY A 79 -8.76 29.12 -5.82
C GLY A 79 -10.08 28.55 -6.34
N SER A 80 -10.30 28.64 -7.61
CA SER A 80 -11.44 28.02 -8.31
C SER A 80 -10.93 27.11 -9.42
N ALA A 81 -11.19 25.82 -9.31
CA ALA A 81 -10.78 24.82 -10.29
C ALA A 81 -11.50 25.02 -11.64
N THR A 82 -12.80 25.33 -11.61
CA THR A 82 -13.62 25.52 -12.82
C THR A 82 -13.25 26.79 -13.58
N SER A 83 -13.02 27.90 -12.86
CA SER A 83 -12.60 29.19 -13.45
C SER A 83 -11.10 29.30 -13.64
N ARG A 84 -10.33 28.31 -13.20
CA ARG A 84 -8.85 28.30 -13.21
C ARG A 84 -8.19 29.51 -12.52
N ILE A 85 -8.87 30.06 -11.50
CA ILE A 85 -8.36 31.19 -10.72
C ILE A 85 -7.49 30.66 -9.59
N GLY A 86 -6.25 31.15 -9.46
CA GLY A 86 -5.32 30.81 -8.39
C GLY A 86 -4.62 29.45 -8.51
N LEU A 87 -4.88 28.66 -9.57
CA LEU A 87 -4.25 27.35 -9.75
C LEU A 87 -2.73 27.45 -9.98
N ASP A 88 -2.30 28.45 -10.75
CA ASP A 88 -0.90 28.80 -10.96
C ASP A 88 -0.20 29.07 -9.62
N GLN A 89 -0.82 29.86 -8.75
CA GLN A 89 -0.30 30.15 -7.41
C GLN A 89 -0.20 28.89 -6.54
N VAL A 90 -1.18 27.99 -6.61
CA VAL A 90 -1.14 26.70 -5.88
C VAL A 90 0.05 25.87 -6.36
N LEU A 91 0.21 25.68 -7.67
CA LEU A 91 1.31 24.90 -8.24
C LEU A 91 2.68 25.51 -7.91
N ASP A 92 2.84 26.82 -8.02
CA ASP A 92 4.08 27.52 -7.64
C ASP A 92 4.42 27.36 -6.16
N ARG A 93 3.41 27.36 -5.28
CA ARG A 93 3.62 27.11 -3.86
C ARG A 93 3.96 25.65 -3.54
N MET A 94 3.36 24.70 -4.26
CA MET A 94 3.75 23.29 -4.16
C MET A 94 5.22 23.08 -4.51
N ILE A 95 5.67 23.63 -5.64
CA ILE A 95 7.08 23.55 -6.08
C ILE A 95 8.01 24.23 -5.06
N ARG A 96 7.61 25.35 -4.49
CA ARG A 96 8.45 26.16 -3.60
C ARG A 96 8.56 25.63 -2.19
N TYR A 97 7.48 25.12 -1.64
CA TYR A 97 7.40 24.78 -0.21
C TYR A 97 7.41 23.26 0.07
N MET A 98 6.92 22.44 -0.85
CA MET A 98 6.93 21.00 -0.59
C MET A 98 8.34 20.43 -0.61
N PRO A 99 8.65 19.45 0.24
CA PRO A 99 9.96 18.81 0.30
C PRO A 99 10.23 18.07 -1.01
N ASP A 100 11.45 18.22 -1.52
CA ASP A 100 11.95 17.42 -2.62
C ASP A 100 12.12 15.97 -2.18
N ALA A 101 11.65 15.03 -3.00
CA ALA A 101 11.80 13.60 -2.76
C ALA A 101 13.27 13.17 -2.58
N ALA A 102 14.20 13.87 -3.26
CA ALA A 102 15.64 13.64 -3.15
C ALA A 102 16.23 14.08 -1.79
N LYS A 103 15.51 14.84 -0.98
CA LYS A 103 15.93 15.25 0.37
C LYS A 103 15.36 14.38 1.47
N LYS A 104 14.47 13.45 1.13
CA LYS A 104 13.84 12.58 2.10
C LYS A 104 14.82 11.49 2.53
N VAL A 105 15.09 11.44 3.84
CA VAL A 105 15.85 10.37 4.48
C VAL A 105 14.87 9.28 4.91
N MET A 106 15.15 8.04 4.58
CA MET A 106 14.36 6.89 4.97
C MET A 106 15.09 6.07 6.02
N THR A 107 14.36 5.43 6.92
CA THR A 107 14.90 4.43 7.83
C THR A 107 14.43 3.06 7.35
N ALA A 108 15.35 2.11 7.30
CA ALA A 108 15.12 0.73 6.96
C ALA A 108 15.83 -0.18 7.96
N GLU A 109 15.52 -1.46 7.95
CA GLU A 109 16.20 -2.47 8.74
C GLU A 109 17.20 -3.23 7.85
N SER A 110 18.43 -3.44 8.32
CA SER A 110 19.39 -4.31 7.63
C SER A 110 18.85 -5.75 7.58
N ALA A 111 18.78 -6.34 6.41
CA ALA A 111 18.32 -7.72 6.27
C ALA A 111 19.28 -8.75 6.86
N ASP A 112 20.57 -8.39 7.00
CA ASP A 112 21.61 -9.28 7.51
C ASP A 112 21.75 -9.20 9.03
N THR A 113 21.61 -8.00 9.63
CA THR A 113 21.84 -7.78 11.08
C THR A 113 20.59 -7.45 11.87
N GLY A 114 19.49 -7.06 11.23
CA GLY A 114 18.28 -6.58 11.90
C GLY A 114 18.40 -5.16 12.50
N GLU A 115 19.53 -4.48 12.30
CA GLU A 115 19.75 -3.15 12.85
C GLU A 115 19.14 -2.05 11.96
N PRO A 116 18.72 -0.92 12.54
CA PRO A 116 18.20 0.21 11.77
C PRO A 116 19.31 0.86 10.93
N VAL A 117 19.02 1.07 9.65
CA VAL A 117 19.89 1.71 8.66
C VAL A 117 19.25 2.96 8.14
N VAL A 118 20.00 4.07 8.17
CA VAL A 118 19.56 5.33 7.55
C VAL A 118 19.91 5.29 6.06
N VAL A 119 18.89 5.41 5.22
CA VAL A 119 19.02 5.35 3.77
C VAL A 119 18.85 6.76 3.19
N HIS A 120 19.96 7.34 2.76
CA HIS A 120 20.00 8.57 1.99
C HIS A 120 19.88 8.27 0.50
N VAL A 121 19.53 9.27 -0.30
CA VAL A 121 19.28 9.13 -1.75
C VAL A 121 20.52 8.70 -2.56
N ASP A 122 21.72 8.96 -2.05
CA ASP A 122 23.00 8.60 -2.65
C ASP A 122 23.45 7.16 -2.34
N LYS A 123 22.70 6.43 -1.50
CA LYS A 123 22.94 5.02 -1.21
C LYS A 123 22.65 4.16 -2.44
N PRO A 124 23.12 2.91 -2.48
CA PRO A 124 22.76 1.96 -3.51
C PRO A 124 21.25 1.85 -3.67
N LEU A 125 20.80 1.31 -4.80
CA LEU A 125 19.38 1.20 -5.14
C LEU A 125 18.57 0.55 -4.03
N THR A 126 17.55 1.26 -3.59
CA THR A 126 16.43 0.70 -2.82
C THR A 126 15.11 1.21 -3.36
N ALA A 127 14.14 0.33 -3.43
CA ALA A 127 12.83 0.61 -3.97
C ALA A 127 11.74 -0.15 -3.21
N PHE A 128 10.51 0.31 -3.28
CA PHE A 128 9.41 -0.26 -2.54
C PHE A 128 8.19 -0.49 -3.44
N VAL A 129 7.65 -1.70 -3.43
CA VAL A 129 6.44 -2.07 -4.17
C VAL A 129 5.23 -1.65 -3.34
N PHE A 130 4.65 -0.51 -3.66
CA PHE A 130 3.53 0.03 -2.87
C PHE A 130 2.15 -0.35 -3.39
N LYS A 131 2.08 -0.87 -4.64
CA LYS A 131 0.82 -1.28 -5.27
C LYS A 131 1.06 -2.33 -6.34
N THR A 132 0.13 -3.28 -6.46
CA THR A 132 0.09 -4.27 -7.54
C THR A 132 -1.24 -4.16 -8.27
N LEU A 133 -1.23 -4.19 -9.61
CA LEU A 133 -2.40 -4.31 -10.46
C LEU A 133 -2.21 -5.49 -11.42
N LEU A 134 -3.29 -6.18 -11.71
CA LEU A 134 -3.32 -7.24 -12.71
C LEU A 134 -4.10 -6.77 -13.94
N ASP A 135 -3.41 -6.38 -14.98
CA ASP A 135 -4.05 -6.00 -16.24
C ASP A 135 -4.34 -7.27 -17.06
N PRO A 136 -5.54 -7.42 -17.65
CA PRO A 136 -5.89 -8.61 -18.43
C PRO A 136 -4.97 -8.86 -19.63
N PHE A 137 -4.35 -7.81 -20.19
CA PHE A 137 -3.49 -7.86 -21.37
C PHE A 137 -2.01 -7.73 -21.01
N ALA A 138 -1.64 -6.78 -20.18
CA ALA A 138 -0.27 -6.53 -19.76
C ALA A 138 0.22 -7.45 -18.64
N GLY A 139 -0.70 -8.14 -17.95
CA GLY A 139 -0.40 -9.00 -16.80
C GLY A 139 -0.14 -8.21 -15.52
N LYS A 140 0.65 -8.79 -14.62
CA LYS A 140 1.02 -8.17 -13.34
C LYS A 140 1.82 -6.90 -13.56
N GLN A 141 1.41 -5.82 -12.90
CA GLN A 141 2.06 -4.51 -12.90
C GLN A 141 2.39 -4.14 -11.46
N SER A 142 3.66 -4.10 -11.13
CA SER A 142 4.15 -3.68 -9.82
C SER A 142 4.52 -2.20 -9.85
N PHE A 143 3.84 -1.39 -9.06
CA PHE A 143 4.13 0.03 -8.89
C PHE A 143 5.22 0.17 -7.84
N VAL A 144 6.33 0.75 -8.25
CA VAL A 144 7.55 0.80 -7.48
C VAL A 144 7.97 2.26 -7.29
N ARG A 145 8.25 2.65 -6.05
CA ARG A 145 8.89 3.93 -5.73
C ARG A 145 10.36 3.70 -5.42
N ILE A 146 11.22 4.45 -6.09
CA ILE A 146 12.65 4.45 -5.81
C ILE A 146 12.94 5.36 -4.60
N PHE A 147 13.61 4.85 -3.59
CA PHE A 147 13.97 5.62 -2.39
C PHE A 147 15.44 6.07 -2.40
N SER A 148 16.36 5.26 -2.93
CA SER A 148 17.76 5.61 -3.08
C SER A 148 18.35 5.04 -4.35
N GLY A 149 19.44 5.64 -4.80
CA GLY A 149 20.16 5.21 -5.99
C GLY A 149 19.40 5.43 -7.29
N GLU A 150 19.74 4.65 -8.28
CA GLU A 150 19.17 4.68 -9.62
C GLU A 150 18.92 3.24 -10.08
N LEU A 151 17.78 2.97 -10.67
CA LEU A 151 17.45 1.70 -11.35
C LEU A 151 17.59 1.90 -12.85
N LYS A 152 18.44 1.12 -13.50
CA LYS A 152 18.65 1.12 -14.95
C LYS A 152 18.25 -0.20 -15.56
N GLU A 153 17.87 -0.17 -16.83
CA GLU A 153 17.59 -1.37 -17.60
C GLU A 153 18.81 -2.30 -17.61
N GLY A 154 18.60 -3.57 -17.23
CA GLY A 154 19.68 -4.56 -17.08
C GLY A 154 20.23 -4.71 -15.66
N ASP A 155 19.89 -3.83 -14.72
CA ASP A 155 20.30 -3.99 -13.33
C ASP A 155 19.65 -5.22 -12.69
N LYS A 156 20.37 -5.81 -11.73
CA LYS A 156 19.83 -6.89 -10.91
C LYS A 156 19.01 -6.32 -9.77
N LEU A 157 17.82 -6.90 -9.57
CA LEU A 157 16.91 -6.57 -8.47
C LEU A 157 16.80 -7.76 -7.52
N PHE A 158 17.05 -7.52 -6.24
CA PHE A 158 16.85 -8.50 -5.19
C PHE A 158 15.60 -8.15 -4.36
N ASN A 159 14.67 -9.07 -4.24
CA ASN A 159 13.51 -8.93 -3.37
C ASN A 159 13.86 -9.45 -1.98
N VAL A 160 14.03 -8.53 -1.04
CA VAL A 160 14.47 -8.83 0.32
C VAL A 160 13.44 -9.63 1.10
N ASN A 161 12.15 -9.35 0.90
CA ASN A 161 11.05 -10.01 1.61
C ASN A 161 10.87 -11.47 1.16
N GLN A 162 11.09 -11.74 -0.13
CA GLN A 162 10.95 -13.08 -0.71
C GLN A 162 12.28 -13.85 -0.76
N GLY A 163 13.42 -13.19 -0.50
CA GLY A 163 14.76 -13.79 -0.54
C GLY A 163 15.21 -14.22 -1.94
N THR A 164 14.69 -13.58 -3.00
CA THR A 164 14.91 -14.01 -4.39
C THR A 164 15.35 -12.86 -5.31
N GLU A 165 16.12 -13.17 -6.33
CA GLU A 165 16.36 -12.24 -7.46
C GLU A 165 15.09 -12.15 -8.33
N GLU A 166 14.67 -10.93 -8.66
CA GLU A 166 13.58 -10.67 -9.59
C GLU A 166 14.11 -10.55 -11.02
N LYS A 167 13.48 -11.28 -11.93
CA LYS A 167 13.72 -11.14 -13.37
C LYS A 167 12.82 -10.06 -13.93
N TRP A 168 13.39 -9.03 -14.52
CA TRP A 168 12.66 -7.95 -15.14
C TRP A 168 13.37 -7.47 -16.41
N ASN A 169 12.64 -6.86 -17.34
CA ASN A 169 13.19 -6.46 -18.65
C ASN A 169 13.01 -4.97 -18.94
N LYS A 170 11.91 -4.38 -18.48
CA LYS A 170 11.55 -3.00 -18.78
C LYS A 170 10.80 -2.38 -17.63
N MET A 171 10.85 -1.06 -17.57
CA MET A 171 9.99 -0.25 -16.72
C MET A 171 9.28 0.82 -17.53
N VAL A 172 8.14 1.27 -17.04
CA VAL A 172 7.33 2.29 -17.68
C VAL A 172 6.83 3.29 -16.65
N THR A 173 6.58 4.51 -17.07
CA THR A 173 5.76 5.47 -16.32
C THR A 173 4.35 5.46 -16.91
N LEU A 174 3.33 5.56 -16.05
CA LEU A 174 1.93 5.58 -16.45
C LEU A 174 1.38 7.02 -16.37
N ILE A 175 0.78 7.47 -17.46
CA ILE A 175 -0.06 8.67 -17.49
C ILE A 175 -1.46 8.24 -17.92
N GLY A 176 -2.35 8.04 -16.94
CA GLY A 176 -3.64 7.40 -17.16
C GLY A 176 -3.46 5.97 -17.69
N LYS A 177 -3.92 5.69 -18.92
CA LYS A 177 -3.76 4.39 -19.58
C LYS A 177 -2.51 4.29 -20.45
N GLN A 178 -1.83 5.41 -20.69
CA GLN A 178 -0.65 5.45 -21.55
C GLN A 178 0.58 4.96 -20.79
N GLN A 179 1.28 3.99 -21.38
CA GLN A 179 2.55 3.48 -20.88
C GLN A 179 3.70 4.17 -21.63
N ILE A 180 4.55 4.87 -20.91
CA ILE A 180 5.72 5.55 -21.44
C ILE A 180 6.95 4.78 -20.98
N PRO A 181 7.71 4.12 -21.89
CA PRO A 181 8.94 3.43 -21.52
C PRO A 181 9.97 4.40 -20.95
N VAL A 182 10.65 3.96 -19.90
CA VAL A 182 11.78 4.68 -19.31
C VAL A 182 12.94 3.72 -19.11
N THR A 183 14.16 4.20 -19.38
CA THR A 183 15.39 3.39 -19.29
C THR A 183 16.10 3.51 -17.96
N ALA A 184 15.80 4.56 -17.19
CA ALA A 184 16.34 4.81 -15.87
C ALA A 184 15.31 5.49 -14.97
N ALA A 185 15.34 5.17 -13.67
CA ALA A 185 14.53 5.79 -12.63
C ALA A 185 15.39 6.11 -11.41
N LYS A 186 15.27 7.32 -10.87
CA LYS A 186 16.08 7.83 -9.74
C LYS A 186 15.26 7.90 -8.46
N ALA A 187 15.96 8.11 -7.36
CA ALA A 187 15.34 8.37 -6.07
C ALA A 187 14.24 9.44 -6.17
N GLY A 188 13.02 9.09 -5.71
CA GLY A 188 11.81 9.90 -5.81
C GLY A 188 10.89 9.52 -6.96
N ASP A 189 11.37 8.85 -7.99
CA ASP A 189 10.56 8.41 -9.13
C ASP A 189 9.61 7.27 -8.75
N ILE A 190 8.47 7.25 -9.44
CA ILE A 190 7.51 6.15 -9.40
C ILE A 190 7.46 5.54 -10.80
N VAL A 191 7.77 4.24 -10.86
CA VAL A 191 7.73 3.48 -12.11
C VAL A 191 6.90 2.22 -11.92
N VAL A 192 6.47 1.65 -13.03
CA VAL A 192 5.82 0.34 -13.07
C VAL A 192 6.76 -0.66 -13.72
N ILE A 193 7.03 -1.73 -13.01
CA ILE A 193 7.80 -2.87 -13.52
C ILE A 193 6.82 -4.01 -13.80
N PRO A 194 6.59 -4.34 -15.08
CA PRO A 194 5.70 -5.44 -15.44
C PRO A 194 6.31 -6.80 -15.13
N LYS A 195 5.46 -7.76 -14.78
CA LYS A 195 5.77 -9.20 -14.69
C LYS A 195 6.85 -9.57 -13.67
N LEU A 196 7.02 -8.81 -12.59
CA LEU A 196 7.78 -9.30 -11.44
C LEU A 196 7.10 -10.55 -10.88
N ALA A 197 7.83 -11.66 -10.85
CA ALA A 197 7.23 -12.96 -10.56
C ALA A 197 6.86 -13.11 -9.08
N ASN A 198 7.77 -12.72 -8.19
CA ASN A 198 7.63 -12.97 -6.76
C ASN A 198 7.19 -11.72 -5.98
N ALA A 199 7.45 -10.52 -6.51
CA ALA A 199 7.18 -9.27 -5.82
C ALA A 199 5.70 -9.08 -5.49
N LYS A 200 5.41 -8.71 -4.25
CA LYS A 200 4.08 -8.40 -3.71
C LYS A 200 4.03 -6.95 -3.24
N THR A 201 2.83 -6.43 -3.06
CA THR A 201 2.63 -5.14 -2.40
C THR A 201 3.19 -5.19 -0.98
N GLY A 202 4.07 -4.24 -0.65
CA GLY A 202 4.80 -4.20 0.61
C GLY A 202 6.21 -4.76 0.55
N ASP A 203 6.65 -5.31 -0.60
CA ASP A 203 8.01 -5.84 -0.74
C ASP A 203 9.02 -4.73 -1.02
N THR A 204 10.22 -4.92 -0.48
CA THR A 204 11.39 -4.09 -0.71
C THR A 204 12.29 -4.72 -1.77
N LEU A 205 12.63 -3.94 -2.78
CA LEU A 205 13.55 -4.32 -3.85
C LEU A 205 14.86 -3.54 -3.68
N THR A 206 15.99 -4.21 -3.79
CA THR A 206 17.32 -3.60 -3.58
C THR A 206 18.34 -4.04 -4.61
N ALA A 207 19.48 -3.33 -4.65
CA ALA A 207 20.68 -3.90 -5.24
C ALA A 207 21.11 -5.14 -4.44
N PRO A 208 21.69 -6.18 -5.07
CA PRO A 208 22.02 -7.44 -4.41
C PRO A 208 23.02 -7.33 -3.25
N ASP A 209 23.86 -6.30 -3.28
CA ASP A 209 24.94 -6.00 -2.32
C ASP A 209 24.51 -5.04 -1.19
N PHE A 210 23.28 -4.51 -1.23
CA PHE A 210 22.76 -3.58 -0.23
C PHE A 210 21.36 -4.00 0.22
N LYS A 211 21.27 -5.02 1.07
CA LYS A 211 20.01 -5.62 1.50
C LYS A 211 19.46 -4.92 2.72
N VAL A 212 18.48 -4.07 2.50
CA VAL A 212 17.69 -3.42 3.56
C VAL A 212 16.20 -3.68 3.34
N LYS A 213 15.42 -3.65 4.41
CA LYS A 213 13.99 -3.90 4.40
C LYS A 213 13.26 -2.71 4.99
N TYR A 214 12.30 -2.17 4.25
CA TYR A 214 11.38 -1.15 4.75
C TYR A 214 10.22 -1.76 5.52
N ASP A 215 9.64 -0.98 6.42
CA ASP A 215 8.43 -1.38 7.14
C ASP A 215 7.30 -1.70 6.15
N ALA A 216 6.63 -2.79 6.42
CA ALA A 216 5.47 -3.18 5.63
C ALA A 216 4.32 -2.19 5.82
N ILE A 217 3.53 -1.99 4.76
CA ILE A 217 2.29 -1.23 4.85
C ILE A 217 1.33 -1.99 5.76
N ARG A 218 0.86 -1.34 6.81
CA ARG A 218 -0.12 -1.92 7.74
C ARG A 218 -1.52 -1.78 7.16
N PHE A 219 -2.01 -2.84 6.55
CA PHE A 219 -3.39 -2.92 6.10
C PHE A 219 -4.32 -3.31 7.26
N PRO A 220 -5.55 -2.79 7.28
CA PRO A 220 -6.55 -3.24 8.24
C PRO A 220 -6.87 -4.73 8.03
N GLN A 221 -7.13 -5.44 9.11
CA GLN A 221 -7.49 -6.85 9.04
C GLN A 221 -8.94 -7.00 8.56
N PRO A 222 -9.21 -7.90 7.60
CA PRO A 222 -10.57 -8.18 7.18
C PRO A 222 -11.35 -8.92 8.28
N LEU A 223 -12.61 -8.51 8.50
CA LEU A 223 -13.46 -9.04 9.56
C LEU A 223 -14.77 -9.68 9.05
N TYR A 224 -15.00 -9.66 7.74
CA TYR A 224 -16.22 -10.16 7.14
C TYR A 224 -15.92 -11.34 6.21
N THR A 225 -16.33 -12.53 6.62
CA THR A 225 -16.11 -13.79 5.89
C THR A 225 -17.34 -14.19 5.11
N VAL A 226 -17.18 -14.52 3.85
CA VAL A 226 -18.22 -15.11 3.00
C VAL A 226 -17.68 -16.29 2.20
N ALA A 227 -18.55 -17.24 1.88
CA ALA A 227 -18.24 -18.32 0.95
C ALA A 227 -18.84 -18.02 -0.42
N MET A 228 -18.16 -18.48 -1.46
CA MET A 228 -18.54 -18.25 -2.84
C MET A 228 -18.69 -19.56 -3.60
N GLU A 229 -19.73 -19.64 -4.42
CA GLU A 229 -19.96 -20.73 -5.37
C GLU A 229 -20.06 -20.17 -6.79
N ALA A 230 -19.63 -20.95 -7.76
CA ALA A 230 -19.80 -20.60 -9.16
C ALA A 230 -21.28 -20.61 -9.53
N VAL A 231 -21.75 -19.58 -10.25
CA VAL A 231 -23.13 -19.52 -10.74
C VAL A 231 -23.42 -20.62 -11.74
N LYS A 232 -22.41 -20.97 -12.57
CA LYS A 232 -22.50 -22.03 -13.56
C LYS A 232 -21.65 -23.20 -13.12
N LYS A 233 -22.22 -24.40 -13.20
CA LYS A 233 -21.51 -25.65 -12.93
C LYS A 233 -20.34 -25.83 -13.90
N GLY A 234 -19.17 -26.14 -13.37
CA GLY A 234 -17.93 -26.30 -14.15
C GLY A 234 -17.08 -25.01 -14.26
N GLU A 235 -17.51 -23.88 -13.67
CA GLU A 235 -16.73 -22.63 -13.63
C GLU A 235 -16.02 -22.42 -12.28
N GLU A 236 -15.91 -23.44 -11.43
CA GLU A 236 -15.33 -23.34 -10.07
C GLU A 236 -13.84 -22.92 -10.11
N GLU A 237 -13.07 -23.46 -11.06
CA GLU A 237 -11.66 -23.09 -11.24
C GLU A 237 -11.51 -21.65 -11.75
N LYS A 238 -12.41 -21.21 -12.63
CA LYS A 238 -12.44 -19.86 -13.16
C LYS A 238 -12.77 -18.87 -12.06
N LEU A 239 -13.74 -19.21 -11.19
CA LEU A 239 -14.08 -18.42 -9.99
C LEU A 239 -12.88 -18.32 -9.06
N ALA A 240 -12.26 -19.43 -8.68
CA ALA A 240 -11.10 -19.44 -7.80
C ALA A 240 -9.93 -18.61 -8.36
N SER A 241 -9.65 -18.73 -9.67
CA SER A 241 -8.63 -17.92 -10.34
C SER A 241 -8.96 -16.42 -10.30
N ALA A 242 -10.22 -16.04 -10.53
CA ALA A 242 -10.62 -14.63 -10.51
C ALA A 242 -10.50 -14.03 -9.10
N VAL A 243 -10.92 -14.75 -8.07
CA VAL A 243 -10.82 -14.33 -6.67
C VAL A 243 -9.34 -14.17 -6.25
N LEU A 244 -8.48 -15.12 -6.59
CA LEU A 244 -7.03 -15.02 -6.32
C LEU A 244 -6.40 -13.80 -6.98
N LYS A 245 -6.79 -13.49 -8.22
CA LYS A 245 -6.31 -12.29 -8.92
C LYS A 245 -6.77 -10.99 -8.25
N VAL A 246 -8.00 -10.95 -7.74
CA VAL A 246 -8.48 -9.77 -6.98
C VAL A 246 -7.72 -9.62 -5.67
N ALA A 247 -7.49 -10.72 -4.95
CA ALA A 247 -6.72 -10.73 -3.70
C ALA A 247 -5.24 -10.34 -3.91
N GLU A 248 -4.65 -10.65 -5.05
CA GLU A 248 -3.29 -10.20 -5.37
C GLU A 248 -3.19 -8.67 -5.55
N GLU A 249 -4.29 -8.03 -6.00
CA GLU A 249 -4.37 -6.57 -6.12
C GLU A 249 -4.74 -5.86 -4.82
N ASP A 250 -5.42 -6.57 -3.92
CA ASP A 250 -6.00 -6.00 -2.69
C ASP A 250 -5.60 -6.82 -1.46
N PRO A 251 -4.60 -6.34 -0.70
CA PRO A 251 -4.15 -7.03 0.52
C PRO A 251 -5.20 -7.16 1.63
N THR A 252 -6.32 -6.42 1.55
CA THR A 252 -7.44 -6.53 2.50
C THR A 252 -8.50 -7.57 2.07
N CYS A 253 -8.28 -8.23 0.93
CA CYS A 253 -9.06 -9.36 0.46
C CYS A 253 -8.23 -10.65 0.62
N VAL A 254 -8.56 -11.47 1.59
CA VAL A 254 -7.83 -12.71 1.90
C VAL A 254 -8.63 -13.92 1.41
N VAL A 255 -8.01 -14.77 0.61
CA VAL A 255 -8.63 -16.01 0.14
C VAL A 255 -8.31 -17.13 1.12
N VAL A 256 -9.35 -17.68 1.75
CA VAL A 256 -9.23 -18.78 2.70
C VAL A 256 -9.62 -20.07 2.01
N LYS A 257 -8.64 -20.96 1.86
CA LYS A 257 -8.90 -22.33 1.42
C LYS A 257 -9.22 -23.17 2.65
N ASN A 258 -10.49 -23.51 2.86
CA ASN A 258 -10.89 -24.41 3.91
C ASN A 258 -11.13 -25.82 3.31
N PRO A 259 -10.17 -26.76 3.44
CA PRO A 259 -10.29 -28.10 2.85
C PRO A 259 -11.37 -28.94 3.54
N GLU A 260 -11.67 -28.67 4.82
CA GLU A 260 -12.72 -29.37 5.57
C GLU A 260 -14.12 -28.94 5.12
N ALA A 261 -14.30 -27.63 4.88
CA ALA A 261 -15.57 -27.08 4.38
C ALA A 261 -15.77 -27.29 2.88
N ARG A 262 -14.71 -27.57 2.12
CA ARG A 262 -14.72 -27.65 0.65
C ARG A 262 -15.35 -26.43 -0.03
N GLN A 263 -15.21 -25.27 0.60
CA GLN A 263 -15.73 -23.99 0.12
C GLN A 263 -14.59 -23.03 -0.23
N LEU A 264 -14.78 -22.23 -1.26
CA LEU A 264 -13.97 -21.06 -1.53
C LEU A 264 -14.49 -19.92 -0.64
N GLN A 265 -13.71 -19.54 0.36
CA GLN A 265 -14.05 -18.46 1.28
C GLN A 265 -13.14 -17.26 1.06
N ILE A 266 -13.68 -16.07 1.25
CA ILE A 266 -12.92 -14.83 1.28
C ILE A 266 -13.22 -14.07 2.57
N ASP A 267 -12.18 -13.45 3.11
CA ASP A 267 -12.29 -12.45 4.15
C ASP A 267 -12.11 -11.07 3.53
N CYS A 268 -13.00 -10.14 3.83
CA CYS A 268 -12.98 -8.78 3.33
C CYS A 268 -13.41 -7.79 4.43
N MET A 269 -13.39 -6.50 4.13
CA MET A 269 -13.64 -5.45 5.12
C MET A 269 -15.12 -5.30 5.50
N GLY A 270 -16.04 -5.75 4.65
CA GLY A 270 -17.49 -5.63 4.84
C GLY A 270 -18.28 -5.77 3.55
N GLU A 271 -19.59 -5.57 3.63
CA GLU A 271 -20.52 -5.78 2.50
C GLU A 271 -20.19 -4.90 1.28
N VAL A 272 -19.90 -3.62 1.48
CA VAL A 272 -19.55 -2.69 0.38
C VAL A 272 -18.26 -3.11 -0.30
N HIS A 273 -17.27 -3.57 0.48
CA HIS A 273 -16.03 -4.11 -0.08
C HIS A 273 -16.28 -5.39 -0.88
N LEU A 274 -17.12 -6.29 -0.35
CA LEU A 274 -17.54 -7.49 -1.05
C LEU A 274 -18.22 -7.17 -2.39
N GLU A 275 -19.14 -6.22 -2.40
CA GLU A 275 -19.79 -5.75 -3.64
C GLU A 275 -18.77 -5.22 -4.65
N HIS A 276 -17.77 -4.45 -4.18
CA HIS A 276 -16.67 -3.99 -5.03
C HIS A 276 -15.88 -5.15 -5.63
N ILE A 277 -15.55 -6.17 -4.83
CA ILE A 277 -14.85 -7.39 -5.28
C ILE A 277 -15.66 -8.11 -6.36
N LEU A 278 -16.96 -8.35 -6.13
CA LEU A 278 -17.85 -9.00 -7.09
C LEU A 278 -17.96 -8.22 -8.40
N ASN A 279 -18.17 -6.91 -8.32
CA ASN A 279 -18.21 -6.03 -9.49
C ASN A 279 -16.89 -6.03 -10.28
N LYS A 280 -15.76 -6.10 -9.59
CA LYS A 280 -14.44 -6.18 -10.20
C LYS A 280 -14.24 -7.52 -10.91
N MET A 281 -14.67 -8.62 -10.31
CA MET A 281 -14.65 -9.96 -10.91
C MET A 281 -15.48 -10.04 -12.18
N ASP A 282 -16.71 -9.51 -12.14
CA ASP A 282 -17.60 -9.50 -13.30
C ASP A 282 -17.03 -8.63 -14.44
N ARG A 283 -16.69 -7.37 -14.16
CA ARG A 283 -16.21 -6.42 -15.19
C ARG A 283 -14.86 -6.80 -15.79
N LYS A 284 -13.96 -7.35 -14.99
CA LYS A 284 -12.56 -7.58 -15.40
C LYS A 284 -12.31 -8.99 -15.93
N TYR A 285 -13.02 -9.97 -15.37
CA TYR A 285 -12.80 -11.40 -15.67
C TYR A 285 -14.04 -12.11 -16.22
N GLY A 286 -15.21 -11.43 -16.25
CA GLY A 286 -16.46 -12.01 -16.70
C GLY A 286 -16.90 -13.20 -15.83
N VAL A 287 -16.67 -13.11 -14.51
CA VAL A 287 -16.96 -14.16 -13.53
C VAL A 287 -17.95 -13.65 -12.51
N GLN A 288 -19.07 -14.36 -12.37
CA GLN A 288 -20.07 -14.09 -11.35
C GLN A 288 -20.06 -15.17 -10.28
N ALA A 289 -20.26 -14.79 -9.04
CA ALA A 289 -20.33 -15.68 -7.90
C ALA A 289 -21.66 -15.58 -7.18
N LYS A 290 -22.13 -16.72 -6.68
CA LYS A 290 -23.23 -16.80 -5.72
C LYS A 290 -22.63 -16.81 -4.31
N LEU A 291 -23.11 -15.95 -3.45
CA LEU A 291 -22.73 -15.90 -2.05
C LEU A 291 -23.49 -16.94 -1.25
N VAL A 292 -22.80 -17.66 -0.41
CA VAL A 292 -23.35 -18.66 0.52
C VAL A 292 -22.78 -18.45 1.90
N THR A 293 -23.49 -18.91 2.92
CA THR A 293 -23.00 -18.85 4.30
C THR A 293 -21.76 -19.72 4.46
N PRO A 294 -20.70 -19.22 5.08
CA PRO A 294 -19.53 -20.02 5.38
C PRO A 294 -19.89 -21.21 6.27
N TYR A 295 -19.41 -22.39 5.90
CA TYR A 295 -19.56 -23.58 6.72
C TYR A 295 -18.52 -23.55 7.85
N ILE A 296 -18.99 -23.72 9.10
CA ILE A 296 -18.13 -23.83 10.26
C ILE A 296 -17.90 -25.31 10.52
N PRO A 297 -16.68 -25.83 10.32
CA PRO A 297 -16.40 -27.23 10.60
C PRO A 297 -16.32 -27.44 12.11
N TYR A 298 -17.38 -27.98 12.67
CA TYR A 298 -17.38 -28.39 14.07
C TYR A 298 -16.56 -29.68 14.23
N ARG A 299 -15.74 -29.72 15.26
CA ARG A 299 -15.00 -30.91 15.66
C ARG A 299 -15.62 -31.47 16.90
N GLU A 300 -15.79 -32.79 16.93
CA GLU A 300 -16.23 -33.51 18.10
C GLU A 300 -15.02 -33.91 18.95
N THR A 301 -15.24 -33.96 20.26
CA THR A 301 -14.27 -34.48 21.22
C THR A 301 -14.98 -35.34 22.25
N ILE A 302 -14.26 -36.28 22.82
CA ILE A 302 -14.74 -37.11 23.91
C ILE A 302 -14.35 -36.47 25.24
N LYS A 303 -15.23 -36.61 26.26
CA LYS A 303 -15.00 -36.07 27.61
C LYS A 303 -14.71 -37.14 28.65
N GLY A 304 -14.83 -38.41 28.29
CA GLY A 304 -14.60 -39.53 29.18
C GLY A 304 -13.92 -40.69 28.45
N SER A 305 -13.28 -41.57 29.23
CA SER A 305 -12.65 -42.78 28.72
C SER A 305 -13.67 -43.87 28.47
N ALA A 306 -13.46 -44.62 27.40
CA ALA A 306 -14.29 -45.78 27.08
C ALA A 306 -13.45 -46.95 26.55
N GLU A 307 -13.77 -48.17 26.99
CA GLU A 307 -13.23 -49.38 26.39
C GLU A 307 -14.29 -50.04 25.53
N THR A 308 -13.89 -50.51 24.37
CA THR A 308 -14.77 -51.29 23.49
C THR A 308 -14.03 -52.48 22.89
N GLU A 309 -14.76 -53.55 22.67
CA GLU A 309 -14.27 -54.76 22.06
C GLU A 309 -15.15 -55.13 20.87
N SER A 310 -14.54 -55.43 19.74
CA SER A 310 -15.25 -55.86 18.55
C SER A 310 -14.62 -57.14 17.99
N LYS A 311 -15.46 -58.16 17.74
CA LYS A 311 -15.06 -59.39 17.11
C LYS A 311 -15.73 -59.54 15.76
N TYR A 312 -14.94 -59.65 14.72
CA TYR A 312 -15.42 -59.94 13.38
C TYR A 312 -15.09 -61.40 13.05
N LYS A 313 -16.11 -62.19 12.85
CA LYS A 313 -15.95 -63.58 12.42
C LYS A 313 -16.88 -63.84 11.22
N LYS A 314 -16.29 -64.11 10.08
CA LYS A 314 -17.03 -64.46 8.85
C LYS A 314 -16.44 -65.76 8.32
N GLN A 315 -17.27 -66.79 8.16
CA GLN A 315 -16.88 -68.07 7.58
C GLN A 315 -17.86 -68.40 6.45
N SER A 316 -17.36 -68.37 5.22
CA SER A 316 -18.09 -68.78 4.03
C SER A 316 -17.14 -69.55 3.16
N GLY A 317 -17.25 -70.93 3.18
CA GLY A 317 -16.32 -71.82 2.47
C GLY A 317 -15.01 -72.07 3.23
N GLY A 318 -13.98 -72.56 2.58
CA GLY A 318 -12.75 -73.08 3.19
C GLY A 318 -11.81 -72.07 3.88
N HIS A 319 -12.02 -70.79 3.72
CA HIS A 319 -11.21 -69.73 4.36
C HIS A 319 -12.11 -68.81 5.23
N GLY A 320 -11.87 -68.79 6.54
CA GLY A 320 -12.54 -67.91 7.48
C GLY A 320 -11.77 -66.61 7.65
N GLN A 321 -12.51 -65.49 7.82
CA GLN A 321 -11.94 -64.19 8.25
C GLN A 321 -12.23 -64.05 9.72
N TYR A 322 -11.19 -63.73 10.51
CA TYR A 322 -11.31 -63.46 11.93
C TYR A 322 -10.51 -62.21 12.30
N GLY A 323 -11.12 -61.27 12.98
CA GLY A 323 -10.49 -60.11 13.57
C GLY A 323 -11.09 -59.86 14.96
N HIS A 324 -10.26 -59.60 15.91
CA HIS A 324 -10.65 -59.25 17.26
C HIS A 324 -9.83 -58.04 17.70
N VAL A 325 -10.52 -56.95 17.99
CA VAL A 325 -9.91 -55.69 18.41
C VAL A 325 -10.51 -55.26 19.74
N LYS A 326 -9.65 -54.92 20.68
CA LYS A 326 -10.01 -54.27 21.93
C LYS A 326 -9.33 -52.91 21.94
N ILE A 327 -10.12 -51.83 22.08
CA ILE A 327 -9.66 -50.45 21.99
C ILE A 327 -10.08 -49.72 23.26
N GLN A 328 -9.16 -48.99 23.84
CA GLN A 328 -9.43 -47.97 24.85
C GLN A 328 -9.26 -46.60 24.19
N VAL A 329 -10.23 -45.71 24.40
CA VAL A 329 -10.22 -44.34 23.88
C VAL A 329 -10.32 -43.39 25.07
N ASP A 330 -9.32 -42.52 25.20
CA ASP A 330 -9.20 -41.56 26.28
C ASP A 330 -9.23 -40.13 25.74
N PRO A 331 -9.75 -39.13 26.48
CA PRO A 331 -9.67 -37.73 26.08
C PRO A 331 -8.22 -37.28 25.98
N LEU A 332 -7.87 -36.53 24.91
CA LEU A 332 -6.61 -35.80 24.82
C LEU A 332 -6.73 -34.47 25.56
N TYR A 333 -5.76 -34.17 26.41
CA TYR A 333 -5.61 -32.89 27.07
C TYR A 333 -4.64 -32.01 26.27
N ASP A 334 -4.76 -30.66 26.43
CA ASP A 334 -3.93 -29.69 25.70
C ASP A 334 -2.44 -30.06 25.79
N GLY A 335 -1.80 -30.13 24.59
CA GLY A 335 -0.38 -30.48 24.44
C GLY A 335 -0.07 -31.96 24.28
N GLN A 336 -1.08 -32.84 24.28
CA GLN A 336 -0.89 -34.28 23.99
C GLN A 336 -1.10 -34.59 22.52
N GLU A 337 -0.17 -35.32 21.93
CA GLU A 337 -0.34 -35.87 20.58
C GLU A 337 -1.09 -37.20 20.64
N PHE A 338 -1.74 -37.53 19.51
CA PHE A 338 -2.38 -38.84 19.32
C PHE A 338 -1.32 -39.94 19.44
N ALA A 339 -1.56 -40.91 20.34
CA ALA A 339 -0.70 -42.06 20.59
C ALA A 339 -1.15 -43.31 19.85
#